data_4dce7ece4f10722f2881758b32152c33
#
_entry.id   4dce7ece4f10722f2881758b32152c33
#
_cell.length_a   1.000
_cell.length_b   1.000
_cell.length_c   1.000
_cell.angle_alpha   90.00
_cell.angle_beta   90.00
_cell.angle_gamma   90.00
#
_symmetry.space_group_name_H-M   'P 1'
#
loop_
_entity.id
_entity.type
_entity.pdbx_description
1 polymer ?
#
loop_
_entity_poly.entity_id
_entity_poly.type
_entity_poly.pdbx_seq_one_letter_code
_entity_poly.pdbx_strand_id
1 'polypeptide(L)' 'MIIFLTARNTYEKEHTLRFLKENNVRYDHIIFNAGQGERIMINDMKPDGLVTAYAVNTKRDRFCRTEFVTDINLGTDYD' A
#
# COMPACT_ATOMS: atom_id res chain seq x y z
N MET A 1 -2.71 8.35 3.96
CA MET A 1 -1.88 7.43 4.75
C MET A 1 -1.30 6.34 3.86
N ILE A 2 -0.02 6.12 3.97
CA ILE A 2 0.68 5.09 3.20
C ILE A 2 1.21 4.04 4.17
N ILE A 3 0.80 2.80 3.97
CA ILE A 3 1.23 1.67 4.79
C ILE A 3 1.91 0.65 3.90
N PHE A 4 3.14 0.29 4.23
CA PHE A 4 3.86 -0.77 3.53
C PHE A 4 3.75 -2.08 4.29
N LEU A 5 3.51 -3.15 3.55
CA LEU A 5 3.55 -4.52 4.05
C LEU A 5 4.68 -5.25 3.33
N THR A 6 5.55 -5.89 4.07
CA THR A 6 6.64 -6.65 3.47
C THR A 6 6.78 -8.02 4.13
N ALA A 7 7.14 -9.00 3.33
CA ALA A 7 7.48 -10.32 3.82
C ALA A 7 8.89 -10.37 4.46
N ARG A 8 9.70 -9.33 4.26
CA ARG A 8 11.03 -9.27 4.87
C ARG A 8 10.92 -9.37 6.38
N ASN A 9 11.86 -10.08 6.98
CA ASN A 9 11.87 -10.27 8.42
C ASN A 9 12.47 -9.04 9.14
N THR A 10 12.38 -9.07 10.45
CA THR A 10 12.88 -7.97 11.28
C THR A 10 14.39 -7.80 11.25
N TYR A 11 15.14 -8.84 10.86
CA TYR A 11 16.59 -8.72 10.70
C TYR A 11 16.98 -7.82 9.52
N GLU A 12 16.09 -7.68 8.55
CA GLU A 12 16.29 -6.83 7.38
C GLU A 12 15.74 -5.43 7.57
N LYS A 13 15.17 -5.14 8.72
CA LYS A 13 14.48 -3.89 8.99
C LYS A 13 15.38 -2.67 8.78
N GLU A 14 16.54 -2.68 9.38
CA GLU A 14 17.46 -1.54 9.31
C GLU A 14 17.89 -1.24 7.87
N HIS A 15 18.22 -2.29 7.14
CA HIS A 15 18.59 -2.18 5.72
C HIS A 15 17.44 -1.62 4.88
N THR A 16 16.24 -2.14 5.11
CA THR A 16 15.04 -1.71 4.38
C THR A 16 14.70 -0.25 4.66
N LEU A 17 14.74 0.16 5.92
CA LEU A 17 14.45 1.55 6.28
C LEU A 17 15.48 2.51 5.69
N ARG A 18 16.74 2.12 5.66
CA ARG A 18 17.79 2.90 5.02
C ARG A 18 17.56 3.06 3.52
N PHE A 19 17.19 1.98 2.85
CA PHE A 19 16.86 2.00 1.42
C PHE A 19 15.72 2.97 1.11
N LEU A 20 14.66 2.92 1.91
CA LEU A 20 13.52 3.81 1.73
C LEU A 20 13.90 5.27 1.93
N LYS A 21 14.71 5.54 2.95
CA LYS A 21 15.18 6.89 3.23
C LYS A 21 16.08 7.42 2.13
N GLU A 22 17.01 6.62 1.65
CA GLU A 22 17.94 7.01 0.58
C GLU A 22 17.23 7.29 -0.74
N ASN A 23 16.09 6.62 -0.97
CA ASN A 23 15.30 6.79 -2.18
C ASN A 23 14.13 7.76 -2.01
N ASN A 24 14.06 8.45 -0.89
CA ASN A 24 13.02 9.44 -0.57
C ASN A 24 11.60 8.88 -0.69
N VAL A 25 11.41 7.65 -0.26
CA VAL A 25 10.11 7.01 -0.28
C VAL A 25 9.35 7.39 0.97
N ARG A 26 8.22 8.08 0.79
CA ARG A 26 7.35 8.47 1.90
C ARG A 26 6.46 7.31 2.31
N TYR A 27 6.35 7.08 3.61
CA TYR A 27 5.39 6.15 4.18
C TYR A 27 5.03 6.59 5.59
N ASP A 28 3.86 6.17 6.07
CA ASP A 28 3.42 6.46 7.43
C ASP A 28 3.68 5.27 8.35
N HIS A 29 3.46 4.06 7.86
CA HIS A 29 3.68 2.84 8.62
C HIS A 29 4.29 1.77 7.73
N ILE A 30 5.06 0.88 8.34
CA ILE A 30 5.57 -0.30 7.67
C ILE A 30 5.45 -1.51 8.60
N ILE A 31 4.92 -2.60 8.06
CA ILE A 31 4.76 -3.86 8.79
C ILE A 31 5.70 -4.88 8.18
N PHE A 32 6.65 -5.33 8.98
CA PHE A 32 7.59 -6.38 8.59
C PHE A 32 7.03 -7.75 8.90
N ASN A 33 7.62 -8.77 8.28
CA ASN A 33 7.26 -10.16 8.53
C ASN A 33 5.78 -10.46 8.30
N ALA A 34 5.22 -9.85 7.27
CA ALA A 34 3.79 -10.00 6.96
C ALA A 34 3.45 -11.30 6.24
N GLY A 35 4.44 -12.20 6.06
CA GLY A 35 4.26 -13.46 5.35
C GLY A 35 4.27 -13.30 3.84
N GLN A 36 4.29 -14.41 3.12
CA GLN A 36 4.35 -14.43 1.66
C GLN A 36 3.02 -14.80 1.00
N GLY A 37 2.01 -15.08 1.78
CA GLY A 37 0.69 -15.44 1.27
C GLY A 37 -0.12 -14.24 0.80
N GLU A 38 -1.38 -14.48 0.59
CA GLU A 38 -2.30 -13.48 0.11
C GLU A 38 -2.43 -12.31 1.09
N ARG A 39 -2.71 -11.14 0.55
CA ARG A 39 -3.12 -9.97 1.31
C ARG A 39 -4.62 -9.80 1.14
N ILE A 40 -5.33 -9.88 2.25
CA ILE A 40 -6.79 -9.76 2.23
C ILE A 40 -7.17 -8.49 2.96
N MET A 41 -7.88 -7.63 2.27
CA MET A 41 -8.38 -6.38 2.83
C MET A 41 -9.91 -6.42 2.88
N ILE A 42 -10.45 -6.14 4.05
CA ILE A 42 -11.90 -6.05 4.23
C ILE A 42 -12.21 -4.58 4.43
N ASN A 43 -13.04 -4.04 3.57
CA ASN A 43 -13.35 -2.61 3.52
C ASN A 43 -14.84 -2.41 3.35
N ASP A 44 -15.41 -1.54 4.15
CA ASP A 44 -16.83 -1.22 4.05
C ASP A 44 -17.09 -0.39 2.80
N MET A 45 -18.12 -0.77 2.05
CA MET A 45 -18.60 0.06 0.96
C MET A 45 -19.26 1.33 1.53
N LYS A 46 -19.18 2.41 0.76
CA LYS A 46 -19.92 3.62 1.11
C LYS A 46 -21.43 3.34 1.00
N PRO A 47 -22.26 4.08 1.74
CA PRO A 47 -23.71 3.81 1.80
C PRO A 47 -24.42 3.78 0.46
N ASP A 48 -23.91 4.50 -0.53
CA ASP A 48 -24.46 4.52 -1.89
C ASP A 48 -23.85 3.46 -2.83
N GLY A 49 -23.06 2.54 -2.28
CA GLY A 49 -22.48 1.44 -3.02
C GLY A 49 -21.15 1.74 -3.68
N LEU A 50 -20.54 2.89 -3.42
CA LEU A 50 -19.24 3.22 -3.98
C LEU A 50 -18.15 2.31 -3.44
N VAL A 51 -17.40 1.69 -4.34
CA VAL A 51 -16.26 0.86 -4.00
C VAL A 51 -15.02 1.75 -3.88
N THR A 52 -14.36 1.71 -2.72
CA THR A 52 -13.20 2.56 -2.42
C THR A 52 -11.92 1.79 -2.17
N ALA A 53 -11.94 0.46 -2.28
CA ALA A 53 -10.76 -0.37 -2.14
C ALA A 53 -10.42 -1.01 -3.48
N TYR A 54 -9.15 -0.90 -3.87
CA TYR A 54 -8.64 -1.44 -5.14
C TYR A 54 -7.34 -2.19 -4.88
N ALA A 55 -7.11 -3.25 -5.64
CA ALA A 55 -5.85 -3.98 -5.60
C ALA A 55 -5.24 -4.07 -6.99
N VAL A 56 -3.95 -3.77 -7.10
CA VAL A 56 -3.19 -3.91 -8.33
C VAL A 56 -2.04 -4.85 -8.07
N ASN A 57 -1.96 -5.92 -8.86
CA ASN A 57 -0.90 -6.91 -8.75
C ASN A 57 0.15 -6.63 -9.82
N THR A 58 1.38 -6.42 -9.40
CA THR A 58 2.50 -6.18 -10.31
C THR A 58 3.34 -7.45 -10.44
N LYS A 59 4.02 -7.58 -11.57
CA LYS A 59 4.98 -8.67 -11.72
C LYS A 59 6.17 -8.45 -10.79
N ARG A 60 6.62 -9.54 -10.19
CA ARG A 60 7.78 -9.51 -9.30
C ARG A 60 8.99 -8.93 -10.02
N ASP A 61 9.74 -8.09 -9.31
CA ASP A 61 10.96 -7.43 -9.79
C ASP A 61 10.73 -6.51 -11.01
N ARG A 62 9.50 -6.18 -11.31
CA ARG A 62 9.18 -5.20 -12.33
C ARG A 62 8.38 -4.06 -11.71
N PHE A 63 8.92 -2.87 -11.84
CA PHE A 63 8.19 -1.67 -11.44
C PHE A 63 7.12 -1.38 -12.49
N CYS A 64 5.87 -1.48 -12.11
CA CYS A 64 4.76 -1.13 -12.97
C CYS A 64 4.48 0.37 -12.80
N ARG A 65 4.55 1.12 -13.90
CA ARG A 65 4.14 2.53 -13.90
C ARG A 65 2.62 2.59 -13.93
N THR A 66 2.02 2.36 -12.79
CA THR A 66 0.58 2.52 -12.68
C THR A 66 0.32 3.87 -12.02
N GLU A 67 -0.34 4.74 -12.76
CA GLU A 67 -0.79 6.00 -12.19
C GLU A 67 -2.14 5.78 -11.53
N PHE A 68 -2.21 6.17 -10.26
CA PHE A 68 -3.46 6.17 -9.53
C PHE A 68 -4.03 7.59 -9.60
N VAL A 69 -5.13 7.73 -10.32
CA VAL A 69 -5.86 8.99 -10.33
C VAL A 69 -6.85 8.96 -9.19
N THR A 70 -6.58 9.79 -8.18
CA THR A 70 -7.48 9.94 -7.06
C THR A 70 -8.46 11.05 -7.39
N ASP A 71 -9.75 10.73 -7.41
CA ASP A 71 -10.78 11.75 -7.56
C ASP A 71 -10.98 12.42 -6.21
N ILE A 72 -10.59 13.68 -6.12
CA ILE A 72 -10.73 14.48 -4.90
C ILE A 72 -12.17 14.54 -4.43
N ASN A 73 -13.12 14.56 -5.36
CA ASN A 73 -14.53 14.64 -5.04
C ASN A 73 -15.05 13.37 -4.36
N LEU A 74 -14.44 12.21 -4.62
CA LEU A 74 -14.84 10.98 -3.95
C LEU A 74 -14.64 11.05 -2.44
N GLY A 75 -13.51 11.60 -2.00
CA GLY A 75 -13.23 11.74 -0.57
C GLY A 75 -14.15 12.73 0.13
N THR A 76 -14.57 13.78 -0.54
CA THR A 76 -15.44 14.81 0.04
C THR A 76 -16.91 14.42 0.02
N ASP A 77 -17.33 13.65 -0.99
CA ASP A 77 -18.75 13.31 -1.16
C ASP A 77 -19.19 12.15 -0.26
N TYR A 78 -18.26 11.32 0.18
CA TYR A 78 -18.56 10.05 0.87
C TYR A 78 -17.99 9.96 2.28
N ASP A 79 -17.34 10.98 2.74
CA ASP A 79 -16.83 11.04 4.12
C ASP A 79 -17.96 11.50 5.11
#